data_31bf48dcd21fb80764f610baa8af4dc3
#
_entry.id   31bf48dcd21fb80764f610baa8af4dc3
#
_cell.length_a   1.000
_cell.length_b   1.000
_cell.length_c   1.000
_cell.angle_alpha   90.00
_cell.angle_beta   90.00
_cell.angle_gamma   90.00
#
_symmetry.space_group_name_H-M   'P 1'
#
loop_
_entity.id
_entity.type
_entity.pdbx_description
1 polymer ?
#
loop_
_entity_poly.entity_id
_entity_poly.type
_entity_poly.pdbx_seq_one_letter_code
_entity_poly.pdbx_strand_id
1 'polypeptide(L)'
;MSTPSVWGVAGSPVDHSVTPMLFDLVGRSLGIASNSTITIDTENIDDVISFIQSHDGDAWISCTSPLKHSLHQKFPLKNRGSSSLNQIARIGGSMAVRDTDGAGFLEACWGLGITPSDHSLMIRGGGSTARSISLAWTRKGGYIVPVEGRRPLPDGPWSTNVLIQERADVGIDLDADPGRRKATKMPTEVKLSVSYDCLLYTSPS
;
A
#
# COMPACT_ATOMS: atom_id res chain seq x y z
N MET A 1 -21.45 5.61 -9.68
CA MET A 1 -20.03 5.33 -9.96
C MET A 1 -20.01 4.35 -11.11
N SER A 2 -19.17 4.59 -12.13
CA SER A 2 -18.94 3.57 -13.16
C SER A 2 -18.23 2.38 -12.52
N THR A 3 -18.68 1.18 -12.83
CA THR A 3 -18.02 -0.06 -12.45
C THR A 3 -16.92 -0.35 -13.45
N PRO A 4 -15.69 -0.73 -13.05
CA PRO A 4 -14.68 -1.13 -14.02
C PRO A 4 -15.15 -2.39 -14.75
N SER A 5 -14.85 -2.50 -16.03
CA SER A 5 -15.07 -3.74 -16.80
C SER A 5 -13.97 -4.76 -16.53
N VAL A 6 -12.80 -4.29 -16.08
CA VAL A 6 -11.67 -5.10 -15.64
C VAL A 6 -10.97 -4.45 -14.47
N TRP A 7 -10.54 -5.27 -13.53
CA TRP A 7 -9.64 -4.86 -12.46
C TRP A 7 -8.56 -5.91 -12.21
N GLY A 8 -7.49 -5.55 -11.52
CA GLY A 8 -6.44 -6.52 -11.28
C GLY A 8 -5.21 -5.94 -10.61
N VAL A 9 -4.13 -6.72 -10.70
CA VAL A 9 -2.84 -6.37 -10.12
C VAL A 9 -1.75 -6.46 -11.17
N ALA A 10 -0.79 -5.55 -11.10
CA ALA A 10 0.41 -5.55 -11.92
C ALA A 10 1.67 -5.42 -11.05
N GLY A 11 2.74 -6.11 -11.45
CA GLY A 11 4.05 -6.15 -10.79
C GLY A 11 4.86 -7.36 -11.23
N SER A 12 6.03 -7.58 -10.63
CA SER A 12 6.83 -8.77 -10.90
C SER A 12 7.72 -9.12 -9.70
N PRO A 13 7.70 -10.39 -9.22
CA PRO A 13 6.69 -11.41 -9.53
C PRO A 13 5.34 -11.08 -8.87
N VAL A 14 4.23 -11.45 -9.49
CA VAL A 14 2.88 -11.08 -9.02
C VAL A 14 1.96 -12.28 -8.75
N ASP A 15 2.37 -13.49 -9.08
CA ASP A 15 1.58 -14.72 -8.96
C ASP A 15 1.09 -15.02 -7.53
N HIS A 16 1.86 -14.57 -6.52
CA HIS A 16 1.53 -14.75 -5.10
C HIS A 16 0.59 -13.66 -4.56
N SER A 17 0.17 -12.70 -5.38
CA SER A 17 -0.66 -11.59 -4.93
C SER A 17 -2.08 -12.05 -4.58
N VAL A 18 -2.53 -11.68 -3.39
CA VAL A 18 -3.93 -11.89 -2.96
C VAL A 18 -4.88 -10.80 -3.46
N THR A 19 -4.37 -9.78 -4.14
CA THR A 19 -5.17 -8.64 -4.63
C THR A 19 -6.33 -9.08 -5.52
N PRO A 20 -6.19 -10.02 -6.47
CA PRO A 20 -7.31 -10.49 -7.28
C PRO A 20 -8.46 -11.05 -6.42
N MET A 21 -8.13 -11.90 -5.44
CA MET A 21 -9.11 -12.47 -4.52
C MET A 21 -9.80 -11.38 -3.67
N LEU A 22 -9.04 -10.39 -3.20
CA LEU A 22 -9.60 -9.27 -2.43
C LEU A 22 -10.53 -8.41 -3.28
N PHE A 23 -10.19 -8.15 -4.54
CA PHE A 23 -11.06 -7.42 -5.45
C PHE A 23 -12.38 -8.15 -5.68
N ASP A 24 -12.36 -9.47 -5.89
CA ASP A 24 -13.57 -10.28 -6.04
C ASP A 24 -14.43 -10.24 -4.77
N LEU A 25 -13.81 -10.38 -3.60
CA LEU A 25 -14.51 -10.34 -2.32
C LEU A 25 -15.19 -8.99 -2.08
N VAL A 26 -14.45 -7.90 -2.26
CA VAL A 26 -14.96 -6.54 -2.09
C VAL A 26 -16.03 -6.22 -3.14
N GLY A 27 -15.79 -6.62 -4.38
CA GLY A 27 -16.75 -6.43 -5.46
C GLY A 27 -18.11 -7.06 -5.15
N ARG A 28 -18.11 -8.32 -4.71
CA ARG A 28 -19.35 -9.00 -4.29
C ARG A 28 -20.06 -8.26 -3.16
N SER A 29 -19.30 -7.78 -2.15
CA SER A 29 -19.89 -7.07 -1.00
C SER A 29 -20.50 -5.72 -1.41
N LEU A 30 -19.99 -5.10 -2.46
CA LEU A 30 -20.48 -3.83 -2.99
C LEU A 30 -21.55 -4.00 -4.09
N GLY A 31 -21.94 -5.23 -4.41
CA GLY A 31 -22.88 -5.52 -5.50
C GLY A 31 -22.32 -5.19 -6.90
N ILE A 32 -21.01 -5.09 -7.02
CA ILE A 32 -20.33 -4.92 -8.29
C ILE A 32 -20.33 -6.28 -8.99
N ALA A 33 -20.92 -6.35 -10.18
CA ALA A 33 -20.94 -7.58 -10.96
C ALA A 33 -19.53 -8.13 -11.16
N SER A 34 -19.41 -9.45 -11.18
CA SER A 34 -18.13 -10.14 -11.42
C SER A 34 -17.49 -9.65 -12.72
N ASN A 35 -16.54 -8.77 -12.59
CA ASN A 35 -15.74 -8.28 -13.69
C ASN A 35 -14.54 -9.22 -13.86
N SER A 36 -13.90 -9.14 -15.02
CA SER A 36 -12.69 -9.91 -15.25
C SER A 36 -11.60 -9.43 -14.32
N THR A 37 -11.12 -10.31 -13.45
CA THR A 37 -9.95 -10.05 -12.61
C THR A 37 -8.71 -10.54 -13.34
N ILE A 38 -7.70 -9.69 -13.46
CA ILE A 38 -6.49 -9.97 -14.23
C ILE A 38 -5.23 -9.80 -13.39
N THR A 39 -4.19 -10.46 -13.85
CA THR A 39 -2.82 -10.32 -13.35
C THR A 39 -1.90 -9.96 -14.51
N ILE A 40 -1.08 -8.92 -14.35
CA ILE A 40 -0.10 -8.48 -15.34
C ILE A 40 1.29 -8.64 -14.71
N ASP A 41 2.01 -9.69 -15.08
CA ASP A 41 3.39 -9.87 -14.63
C ASP A 41 4.33 -9.05 -15.52
N THR A 42 4.78 -7.92 -15.00
CA THR A 42 5.70 -7.01 -15.70
C THR A 42 6.47 -6.14 -14.73
N GLU A 43 7.68 -5.76 -15.12
CA GLU A 43 8.51 -4.73 -14.46
C GLU A 43 8.36 -3.36 -15.12
N ASN A 44 7.66 -3.28 -16.25
CA ASN A 44 7.51 -2.07 -17.05
C ASN A 44 6.13 -1.46 -16.90
N ILE A 45 6.06 -0.24 -16.36
CA ILE A 45 4.79 0.49 -16.18
C ILE A 45 4.10 0.83 -17.50
N ASP A 46 4.85 0.93 -18.61
CA ASP A 46 4.27 1.25 -19.92
C ASP A 46 3.41 0.11 -20.45
N ASP A 47 3.68 -1.14 -20.07
CA ASP A 47 2.82 -2.29 -20.44
C ASP A 47 1.45 -2.17 -19.77
N VAL A 48 1.42 -1.75 -18.49
CA VAL A 48 0.17 -1.51 -17.76
C VAL A 48 -0.62 -0.36 -18.36
N ILE A 49 0.06 0.73 -18.70
CA ILE A 49 -0.56 1.91 -19.33
C ILE A 49 -1.14 1.52 -20.69
N SER A 50 -0.38 0.80 -21.51
CA SER A 50 -0.81 0.33 -22.84
C SER A 50 -2.02 -0.60 -22.74
N PHE A 51 -2.01 -1.52 -21.78
CA PHE A 51 -3.15 -2.39 -21.50
C PHE A 51 -4.40 -1.56 -21.17
N ILE A 52 -4.31 -0.62 -20.23
CA ILE A 52 -5.43 0.22 -19.82
C ILE A 52 -5.94 1.09 -20.97
N GLN A 53 -5.05 1.59 -21.82
CA GLN A 53 -5.42 2.42 -22.97
C GLN A 53 -6.11 1.64 -24.07
N SER A 54 -5.69 0.40 -24.32
CA SER A 54 -6.26 -0.46 -25.38
C SER A 54 -7.52 -1.21 -24.94
N HIS A 55 -7.78 -1.29 -23.62
CA HIS A 55 -8.94 -2.01 -23.09
C HIS A 55 -10.24 -1.24 -23.36
N ASP A 56 -11.28 -1.94 -23.77
CA ASP A 56 -12.63 -1.35 -23.92
C ASP A 56 -13.33 -1.24 -22.57
N GLY A 57 -13.67 -0.01 -22.15
CA GLY A 57 -14.34 0.27 -20.88
C GLY A 57 -13.38 0.75 -19.79
N ASP A 58 -13.91 0.93 -18.58
CA ASP A 58 -13.13 1.35 -17.42
C ASP A 58 -12.26 0.21 -16.89
N ALA A 59 -11.05 0.53 -16.46
CA ALA A 59 -10.09 -0.43 -15.96
C ALA A 59 -9.42 0.07 -14.68
N TRP A 60 -9.24 -0.80 -13.66
CA TRP A 60 -8.56 -0.46 -12.41
C TRP A 60 -7.44 -1.47 -12.13
N ILE A 61 -6.22 -0.99 -12.02
CA ILE A 61 -5.05 -1.83 -11.79
C ILE A 61 -4.32 -1.36 -10.53
N SER A 62 -4.15 -2.29 -9.59
CA SER A 62 -3.28 -2.11 -8.42
C SER A 62 -1.85 -2.42 -8.83
N CYS A 63 -0.93 -1.48 -8.64
CA CYS A 63 0.48 -1.66 -8.93
C CYS A 63 1.24 -2.04 -7.66
N THR A 64 1.96 -3.17 -7.72
CA THR A 64 2.88 -3.59 -6.66
C THR A 64 4.35 -3.38 -7.08
N SER A 65 5.31 -3.94 -6.34
CA SER A 65 6.72 -3.87 -6.70
C SER A 65 6.99 -4.55 -8.06
N PRO A 66 7.86 -3.98 -8.91
CA PRO A 66 8.63 -2.73 -8.73
C PRO A 66 7.91 -1.48 -9.25
N LEU A 67 6.68 -1.57 -9.73
CA LEU A 67 5.98 -0.55 -10.53
C LEU A 67 5.60 0.74 -9.79
N LYS A 68 5.47 0.71 -8.45
CA LYS A 68 5.02 1.89 -7.68
C LYS A 68 5.88 3.14 -7.90
N HIS A 69 7.20 2.95 -8.02
CA HIS A 69 8.11 4.07 -8.27
C HIS A 69 8.01 4.61 -9.70
N SER A 70 7.98 3.72 -10.68
CA SER A 70 7.85 4.08 -12.10
C SER A 70 6.51 4.76 -12.36
N LEU A 71 5.42 4.29 -11.73
CA LEU A 71 4.11 4.92 -11.81
C LEU A 71 4.15 6.37 -11.28
N HIS A 72 4.83 6.61 -10.15
CA HIS A 72 4.99 7.95 -9.62
C HIS A 72 5.81 8.86 -10.56
N GLN A 73 6.84 8.33 -11.21
CA GLN A 73 7.64 9.09 -12.18
C GLN A 73 6.82 9.49 -13.42
N LYS A 74 5.96 8.59 -13.92
CA LYS A 74 5.07 8.85 -15.07
C LYS A 74 3.96 9.86 -14.74
N PHE A 75 3.44 9.83 -13.51
CA PHE A 75 2.34 10.67 -13.06
C PHE A 75 2.71 11.46 -11.79
N PRO A 76 3.63 12.43 -11.88
CA PRO A 76 4.03 13.19 -10.71
C PRO A 76 2.85 13.98 -10.15
N LEU A 77 2.43 13.65 -8.93
CA LEU A 77 1.36 14.38 -8.24
C LEU A 77 1.89 15.71 -7.71
N LYS A 78 1.70 16.77 -8.47
CA LYS A 78 1.99 18.14 -8.01
C LYS A 78 1.16 18.40 -6.74
N ASN A 79 1.82 18.80 -5.66
CA ASN A 79 1.22 19.27 -4.39
C ASN A 79 0.61 18.21 -3.44
N ARG A 80 0.82 16.91 -3.59
CA ARG A 80 0.31 15.92 -2.62
C ARG A 80 1.34 15.36 -1.64
N GLY A 81 2.62 15.69 -1.80
CA GLY A 81 3.69 15.25 -0.89
C GLY A 81 3.95 13.74 -0.87
N SER A 82 3.13 12.94 -1.53
CA SER A 82 3.38 11.51 -1.68
C SER A 82 4.35 11.26 -2.83
N SER A 83 5.36 10.46 -2.57
CA SER A 83 6.28 9.92 -3.58
C SER A 83 5.94 8.47 -3.95
N SER A 84 4.72 8.06 -3.68
CA SER A 84 4.22 6.69 -3.92
C SER A 84 2.88 6.75 -4.64
N LEU A 85 2.73 5.91 -5.65
CA LEU A 85 1.46 5.63 -6.30
C LEU A 85 1.33 4.11 -6.43
N ASN A 86 0.16 3.58 -6.11
CA ASN A 86 -0.10 2.15 -6.19
C ASN A 86 -1.39 1.79 -6.92
N GLN A 87 -2.13 2.78 -7.42
CA GLN A 87 -3.34 2.56 -8.19
C GLN A 87 -3.30 3.38 -9.46
N ILE A 88 -3.67 2.76 -10.58
CA ILE A 88 -3.90 3.42 -11.86
C ILE A 88 -5.23 2.94 -12.42
N ALA A 89 -6.03 3.87 -12.92
CA ALA A 89 -7.34 3.55 -13.47
C ALA A 89 -7.63 4.40 -14.73
N ARG A 90 -8.46 3.86 -15.60
CA ARG A 90 -9.19 4.63 -16.59
C ARG A 90 -10.66 4.66 -16.19
N ILE A 91 -11.21 5.86 -16.05
CA ILE A 91 -12.59 6.10 -15.63
C ILE A 91 -13.21 7.11 -16.59
N GLY A 92 -14.24 6.69 -17.30
CA GLY A 92 -14.89 7.55 -18.30
C GLY A 92 -13.93 8.09 -19.36
N GLY A 93 -12.96 7.28 -19.79
CA GLY A 93 -11.93 7.65 -20.75
C GLY A 93 -10.75 8.45 -20.19
N SER A 94 -10.78 8.86 -18.93
CA SER A 94 -9.72 9.65 -18.29
C SER A 94 -8.84 8.79 -17.39
N MET A 95 -7.51 9.01 -17.46
CA MET A 95 -6.56 8.32 -16.56
C MET A 95 -6.55 8.98 -15.18
N ALA A 96 -6.58 8.15 -14.15
CA ALA A 96 -6.49 8.55 -12.77
C ALA A 96 -5.47 7.69 -12.02
N VAL A 97 -4.74 8.31 -11.09
CA VAL A 97 -3.79 7.62 -10.22
C VAL A 97 -4.04 7.97 -8.76
N ARG A 98 -3.76 7.04 -7.87
CA ARG A 98 -3.93 7.23 -6.40
C ARG A 98 -2.82 6.53 -5.64
N ASP A 99 -2.58 7.05 -4.44
CA ASP A 99 -1.85 6.38 -3.37
C ASP A 99 -2.87 5.95 -2.31
N THR A 100 -3.00 4.65 -2.09
CA THR A 100 -3.96 4.07 -1.15
C THR A 100 -3.32 3.30 -0.01
N ASP A 101 -2.00 3.03 -0.04
CA ASP A 101 -1.31 2.27 1.00
C ASP A 101 -1.48 2.92 2.38
N GLY A 102 -1.22 4.23 2.47
CA GLY A 102 -1.35 4.96 3.73
C GLY A 102 -2.79 5.06 4.22
N ALA A 103 -3.75 5.26 3.32
CA ALA A 103 -5.16 5.28 3.69
C ALA A 103 -5.64 3.94 4.21
N GLY A 104 -5.28 2.84 3.53
CA GLY A 104 -5.61 1.48 3.98
C GLY A 104 -5.00 1.14 5.34
N PHE A 105 -3.76 1.59 5.59
CA PHE A 105 -3.13 1.42 6.90
C PHE A 105 -3.90 2.17 8.01
N LEU A 106 -4.31 3.41 7.77
CA LEU A 106 -5.10 4.18 8.73
C LEU A 106 -6.44 3.51 9.03
N GLU A 107 -7.15 3.02 8.02
CA GLU A 107 -8.43 2.31 8.21
C GLU A 107 -8.24 1.05 9.07
N ALA A 108 -7.16 0.28 8.84
CA ALA A 108 -6.83 -0.87 9.67
C ALA A 108 -6.55 -0.47 11.13
N CYS A 109 -5.82 0.63 11.35
CA CYS A 109 -5.55 1.16 12.68
C CYS A 109 -6.84 1.60 13.39
N TRP A 110 -7.71 2.33 12.72
CA TRP A 110 -9.00 2.76 13.29
C TRP A 110 -9.90 1.59 13.63
N GLY A 111 -9.90 0.54 12.81
CA GLY A 111 -10.61 -0.71 13.13
C GLY A 111 -10.11 -1.41 14.42
N LEU A 112 -8.89 -1.10 14.84
CA LEU A 112 -8.27 -1.57 16.10
C LEU A 112 -8.37 -0.55 17.24
N GLY A 113 -9.03 0.58 17.04
CA GLY A 113 -9.12 1.66 18.02
C GLY A 113 -7.85 2.51 18.13
N ILE A 114 -6.96 2.44 17.17
CA ILE A 114 -5.69 3.17 17.14
C ILE A 114 -5.85 4.43 16.32
N THR A 115 -5.62 5.60 16.94
CA THR A 115 -5.67 6.92 16.31
C THR A 115 -4.27 7.54 16.22
N PRO A 116 -3.85 8.09 15.08
CA PRO A 116 -2.50 8.66 14.95
C PRO A 116 -2.19 9.78 15.95
N SER A 117 -3.15 10.64 16.28
CA SER A 117 -2.94 11.76 17.22
C SER A 117 -2.53 11.31 18.62
N ASP A 118 -2.94 10.11 19.02
CA ASP A 118 -2.76 9.59 20.38
C ASP A 118 -1.64 8.54 20.46
N HIS A 119 -1.07 8.16 19.31
CA HIS A 119 -0.10 7.09 19.24
C HIS A 119 1.12 7.46 18.38
N SER A 120 2.27 6.94 18.76
CA SER A 120 3.50 6.96 17.97
C SER A 120 3.63 5.70 17.12
N LEU A 121 4.12 5.84 15.89
CA LEU A 121 4.31 4.75 14.93
C LEU A 121 5.78 4.47 14.68
N MET A 122 6.26 3.32 15.11
CA MET A 122 7.57 2.81 14.72
C MET A 122 7.49 2.18 13.33
N ILE A 123 8.30 2.68 12.41
CA ILE A 123 8.28 2.22 11.02
C ILE A 123 9.68 1.79 10.58
N ARG A 124 9.79 0.56 10.09
CA ARG A 124 11.02 0.00 9.53
C ARG A 124 10.90 -0.14 8.03
N GLY A 125 11.85 0.45 7.31
CA GLY A 125 11.87 0.49 5.85
C GLY A 125 11.57 1.86 5.26
N GLY A 126 12.07 2.13 4.05
CA GLY A 126 11.96 3.43 3.35
C GLY A 126 11.38 3.33 1.95
N GLY A 127 10.70 2.23 1.63
CA GLY A 127 10.06 2.01 0.33
C GLY A 127 8.80 2.87 0.12
N SER A 128 8.15 2.69 -1.02
CA SER A 128 6.94 3.43 -1.39
C SER A 128 5.84 3.34 -0.32
N THR A 129 5.56 2.14 0.18
CA THR A 129 4.55 1.92 1.21
C THR A 129 4.90 2.63 2.53
N ALA A 130 6.18 2.59 2.96
CA ALA A 130 6.63 3.30 4.15
C ALA A 130 6.40 4.82 4.04
N ARG A 131 6.72 5.40 2.91
CA ARG A 131 6.50 6.83 2.65
C ARG A 131 5.01 7.18 2.64
N SER A 132 4.18 6.36 2.03
CA SER A 132 2.73 6.54 2.01
C SER A 132 2.13 6.50 3.42
N ILE A 133 2.51 5.50 4.22
CA ILE A 133 2.06 5.35 5.62
C ILE A 133 2.55 6.52 6.46
N SER A 134 3.84 6.90 6.37
CA SER A 134 4.40 8.02 7.13
C SER A 134 3.67 9.32 6.85
N LEU A 135 3.38 9.60 5.57
CA LEU A 135 2.63 10.78 5.16
C LEU A 135 1.20 10.76 5.70
N ALA A 136 0.50 9.63 5.57
CA ALA A 136 -0.88 9.51 6.03
C ALA A 136 -0.99 9.65 7.54
N TRP A 137 -0.09 9.01 8.29
CA TRP A 137 -0.03 9.03 9.74
C TRP A 137 0.23 10.44 10.29
N THR A 138 1.26 11.11 9.77
CA THR A 138 1.63 12.45 10.25
C THR A 138 0.62 13.52 9.86
N ARG A 139 -0.07 13.38 8.73
CA ARG A 139 -1.20 14.25 8.36
C ARG A 139 -2.40 14.15 9.30
N LYS A 140 -2.49 13.07 10.07
CA LYS A 140 -3.50 12.87 11.11
C LYS A 140 -3.00 13.25 12.51
N GLY A 141 -1.89 13.98 12.59
CA GLY A 141 -1.31 14.48 13.84
C GLY A 141 -0.40 13.49 14.58
N GLY A 142 -0.13 12.33 13.99
CA GLY A 142 0.74 11.32 14.59
C GLY A 142 2.23 11.63 14.44
N TYR A 143 3.03 10.98 15.27
CA TYR A 143 4.49 11.00 15.20
C TYR A 143 5.02 9.65 14.72
N ILE A 144 6.15 9.68 14.03
CA ILE A 144 6.82 8.46 13.55
C ILE A 144 8.18 8.29 14.21
N VAL A 145 8.57 7.04 14.42
CA VAL A 145 9.87 6.59 14.92
C VAL A 145 10.51 5.73 13.84
N PRO A 146 11.31 6.32 12.93
CA PRO A 146 11.98 5.53 11.90
C PRO A 146 13.00 4.59 12.50
N VAL A 147 13.02 3.34 12.05
CA VAL A 147 14.01 2.35 12.43
C VAL A 147 14.81 1.93 11.20
N GLU A 148 16.09 1.74 11.42
CA GLU A 148 16.99 1.30 10.35
C GLU A 148 16.53 0.00 9.71
N GLY A 149 16.48 -0.02 8.39
CA GLY A 149 16.15 -1.14 7.53
C GLY A 149 17.12 -1.23 6.36
N ARG A 150 16.85 -2.08 5.39
CA ARG A 150 17.66 -2.17 4.14
C ARG A 150 17.73 -0.83 3.41
N ARG A 151 16.66 -0.06 3.47
CA ARG A 151 16.58 1.31 2.98
C ARG A 151 16.02 2.17 4.11
N PRO A 152 16.73 3.23 4.52
CA PRO A 152 16.21 4.16 5.51
C PRO A 152 15.00 4.92 4.95
N LEU A 153 14.12 5.34 5.83
CA LEU A 153 13.05 6.26 5.47
C LEU A 153 13.68 7.61 5.09
N PRO A 154 13.53 8.08 3.85
CA PRO A 154 14.14 9.34 3.45
C PRO A 154 13.39 10.52 4.07
N ASP A 155 14.01 11.69 4.03
CA ASP A 155 13.32 12.94 4.35
C ASP A 155 12.11 13.18 3.46
N GLY A 156 11.09 13.79 4.06
CA GLY A 156 9.83 14.05 3.40
C GLY A 156 8.90 14.92 4.22
N PRO A 157 7.65 15.08 3.80
CA PRO A 157 6.66 15.90 4.51
C PRO A 157 6.38 15.46 5.96
N TRP A 158 6.79 14.27 6.33
CA TRP A 158 6.71 13.70 7.68
C TRP A 158 7.89 14.06 8.59
N SER A 159 8.97 14.67 8.06
CA SER A 159 10.22 14.90 8.80
C SER A 159 10.04 15.78 10.04
N THR A 160 9.06 16.67 10.04
CA THR A 160 8.73 17.51 11.21
C THR A 160 8.04 16.74 12.34
N ASN A 161 7.58 15.54 12.07
CA ASN A 161 6.86 14.68 13.02
C ASN A 161 7.69 13.41 13.37
N VAL A 162 9.00 13.49 13.27
CA VAL A 162 9.90 12.39 13.64
C VAL A 162 10.28 12.50 15.10
N LEU A 163 10.19 11.38 15.82
CA LEU A 163 10.70 11.22 17.17
C LEU A 163 11.93 10.32 17.18
N ILE A 164 12.88 10.64 18.04
CA ILE A 164 14.05 9.80 18.33
C ILE A 164 13.81 9.14 19.69
N GLN A 165 13.33 7.92 19.68
CA GLN A 165 13.03 7.16 20.88
C GLN A 165 13.16 5.65 20.62
N GLU A 166 13.34 4.87 21.69
CA GLU A 166 13.56 3.43 21.59
C GLU A 166 12.25 2.62 21.49
N ARG A 167 11.12 3.19 21.87
CA ARG A 167 9.82 2.51 21.94
C ARG A 167 8.76 3.33 21.23
N ALA A 168 7.72 2.67 20.75
CA ALA A 168 6.53 3.33 20.20
C ALA A 168 5.29 2.49 20.53
N ASP A 169 4.12 3.09 20.38
CA ASP A 169 2.85 2.41 20.65
C ASP A 169 2.55 1.36 19.59
N VAL A 170 2.74 1.71 18.33
CA VAL A 170 2.45 0.86 17.17
C VAL A 170 3.72 0.61 16.36
N GLY A 171 3.89 -0.59 15.83
CA GLY A 171 5.02 -0.95 14.98
C GLY A 171 4.61 -1.59 13.67
N ILE A 172 5.29 -1.21 12.58
CA ILE A 172 5.15 -1.86 11.28
C ILE A 172 6.51 -2.12 10.64
N ASP A 173 6.77 -3.38 10.25
CA ASP A 173 7.98 -3.79 9.53
C ASP A 173 7.65 -3.97 8.04
N LEU A 174 8.13 -3.04 7.21
CA LEU A 174 7.95 -3.04 5.76
C LEU A 174 9.19 -3.55 5.00
N ASP A 175 10.22 -3.92 5.73
CA ASP A 175 11.44 -4.57 5.23
C ASP A 175 11.46 -6.08 5.50
N ALA A 176 10.41 -6.60 6.14
CA ALA A 176 10.28 -8.04 6.36
C ALA A 176 10.24 -8.75 5.01
N ASP A 177 11.09 -9.75 4.85
CA ASP A 177 11.06 -10.64 3.70
C ASP A 177 9.80 -11.51 3.81
N PRO A 178 8.90 -11.49 2.83
CA PRO A 178 7.66 -12.29 2.88
C PRO A 178 7.89 -13.79 3.11
N GLY A 179 9.06 -14.32 2.75
CA GLY A 179 9.45 -15.71 2.99
C GLY A 179 10.20 -15.99 4.28
N ARG A 180 10.51 -14.98 5.09
CA ARG A 180 11.29 -15.15 6.33
C ARG A 180 10.42 -14.96 7.57
N ARG A 181 10.15 -16.03 8.29
CA ARG A 181 9.41 -16.07 9.58
C ARG A 181 10.04 -15.30 10.75
N LYS A 182 11.20 -14.67 10.61
CA LYS A 182 11.81 -13.87 11.68
C LYS A 182 11.31 -12.43 11.60
N ALA A 183 10.21 -12.18 12.31
CA ALA A 183 9.80 -10.82 12.61
C ALA A 183 10.91 -10.09 13.39
N THR A 184 11.32 -8.94 12.90
CA THR A 184 12.24 -8.06 13.62
C THR A 184 11.63 -7.71 14.98
N LYS A 185 12.41 -7.79 16.06
CA LYS A 185 11.97 -7.28 17.36
C LYS A 185 11.81 -5.77 17.27
N MET A 186 10.57 -5.31 17.29
CA MET A 186 10.25 -3.89 17.43
C MET A 186 9.67 -3.69 18.83
N PRO A 187 10.21 -2.78 19.64
CA PRO A 187 9.72 -2.52 20.98
C PRO A 187 8.45 -1.66 20.94
N THR A 188 7.35 -2.29 20.57
CA THR A 188 6.03 -1.67 20.40
C THR A 188 4.96 -2.49 21.13
N GLU A 189 3.89 -1.82 21.56
CA GLU A 189 2.75 -2.46 22.22
C GLU A 189 1.91 -3.26 21.22
N VAL A 190 1.65 -2.66 20.06
CA VAL A 190 0.93 -3.30 18.96
C VAL A 190 1.88 -3.46 17.78
N LYS A 191 1.90 -4.65 17.20
CA LYS A 191 2.67 -4.92 15.99
C LYS A 191 1.74 -5.28 14.83
N LEU A 192 1.81 -4.51 13.77
CA LEU A 192 1.10 -4.76 12.53
C LEU A 192 2.04 -5.41 11.51
N SER A 193 1.52 -6.34 10.74
CA SER A 193 2.27 -7.02 9.68
C SER A 193 1.55 -6.84 8.35
N VAL A 194 2.30 -6.61 7.30
CA VAL A 194 1.82 -6.61 5.91
C VAL A 194 2.09 -7.93 5.19
N SER A 195 2.53 -8.96 5.93
CA SER A 195 2.81 -10.28 5.37
C SER A 195 1.53 -11.05 5.13
N TYR A 196 1.37 -11.60 3.95
CA TYR A 196 0.24 -12.45 3.58
C TYR A 196 0.22 -13.80 4.31
N ASP A 197 1.34 -14.27 4.81
CA ASP A 197 1.46 -15.51 5.59
C ASP A 197 0.69 -15.45 6.92
N CYS A 198 0.37 -14.27 7.41
CA CYS A 198 -0.37 -14.07 8.65
C CYS A 198 -1.87 -14.37 8.50
N LEU A 199 -2.42 -14.38 7.29
CA LEU A 199 -3.83 -14.67 7.04
C LEU A 199 -4.15 -16.19 6.98
N LEU A 200 -3.12 -17.04 6.93
CA LEU A 200 -3.27 -18.49 6.81
C LEU A 200 -3.16 -19.25 8.13
N TYR A 201 -2.88 -18.59 9.26
CA TYR A 201 -2.67 -19.23 10.55
C TYR A 201 -3.46 -18.59 11.70
N THR A 202 -4.76 -18.45 11.54
CA THR A 202 -5.66 -18.49 12.68
C THR A 202 -6.35 -19.87 12.69
N SER A 203 -5.59 -20.90 13.06
CA SER A 203 -6.18 -22.11 13.59
C SER A 203 -6.66 -21.78 15.01
N PRO A 204 -7.94 -21.90 15.33
CA PRO A 204 -8.36 -21.89 16.72
C PRO A 204 -7.79 -23.15 17.37
N SER A 205 -6.99 -22.96 18.41
CA SER A 205 -6.64 -23.97 19.39
C SER A 205 -7.84 -24.28 20.27
#